data_60d632be8d0549f74d707dafbd5bb066
#
_entry.id   60d632be8d0549f74d707dafbd5bb066
#
_cell.length_a   1.000
_cell.length_b   1.000
_cell.length_c   1.000
_cell.angle_alpha   90.00
_cell.angle_beta   90.00
_cell.angle_gamma   90.00
#
_symmetry.space_group_name_H-M   'P 1'
#
loop_
_entity.id
_entity.type
_entity.pdbx_description
1 polymer ?
#
loop_
_entity_poly.entity_id
_entity_poly.type
_entity_poly.pdbx_seq_one_letter_code
_entity_poly.pdbx_strand_id
1 'polypeptide(L)'
;SEHVHQTRVAIRRLRSALRVFGDWSTDVDPDWQEQLTTLFRELGSTRDRDALSEGLLPQLQQAGAPFVQLPDAPEENSIPIEESLRSLDSINLILALLQFVHQPSKDQKKSGLKKDIAKKLQKLHQQICKDADHFLELDIESQHRTRKRVKRLRYCIEFIASLYPGKELKNYLKDLKPAQESLGQFNDLNVAEAMFQDLVKRKQKVWFILGWIANEKKYILEQAQAHLDTYAKTDTFW
;
A
#
# COMPACT_ATOMS: atom_id res chain seq x y z
N SER A 1 2.74 -8.63 14.87
CA SER A 1 2.80 -7.71 16.02
C SER A 1 2.80 -6.25 15.56
N GLU A 2 2.33 -5.34 16.42
CA GLU A 2 2.21 -3.90 16.12
C GLU A 2 3.54 -3.27 15.64
N HIS A 3 4.66 -3.63 16.24
CA HIS A 3 5.97 -3.10 15.86
C HIS A 3 6.35 -3.46 14.41
N VAL A 4 6.07 -4.67 13.95
CA VAL A 4 6.30 -5.08 12.56
C VAL A 4 5.42 -4.27 11.62
N HIS A 5 4.16 -4.04 12.00
CA HIS A 5 3.26 -3.20 11.21
C HIS A 5 3.80 -1.78 11.07
N GLN A 6 4.19 -1.14 12.16
CA GLN A 6 4.73 0.21 12.15
C GLN A 6 6.04 0.31 11.34
N THR A 7 6.93 -0.67 11.47
CA THR A 7 8.17 -0.75 10.67
C THR A 7 7.85 -0.83 9.18
N ARG A 8 6.91 -1.69 8.78
CA ARG A 8 6.47 -1.78 7.36
C ARG A 8 5.85 -0.48 6.85
N VAL A 9 5.04 0.20 7.68
CA VAL A 9 4.48 1.51 7.33
C VAL A 9 5.60 2.52 7.13
N ALA A 10 6.58 2.58 8.03
CA ALA A 10 7.74 3.47 7.94
C ALA A 10 8.56 3.21 6.66
N ILE A 11 8.91 1.96 6.37
CA ILE A 11 9.65 1.58 5.15
C ILE A 11 8.85 1.97 3.90
N ARG A 12 7.54 1.72 3.87
CA ARG A 12 6.68 2.09 2.74
C ARG A 12 6.65 3.61 2.53
N ARG A 13 6.54 4.38 3.60
CA ARG A 13 6.58 5.84 3.55
C ARG A 13 7.94 6.32 3.05
N LEU A 14 9.03 5.80 3.59
CA LEU A 14 10.39 6.15 3.17
C LEU A 14 10.62 5.85 1.69
N ARG A 15 10.26 4.65 1.21
CA ARG A 15 10.33 4.31 -0.23
C ARG A 15 9.52 5.28 -1.10
N SER A 16 8.36 5.71 -0.60
CA SER A 16 7.53 6.69 -1.32
C SER A 16 8.20 8.07 -1.34
N ALA A 17 8.80 8.49 -0.22
CA ALA A 17 9.55 9.75 -0.12
C ALA A 17 10.76 9.76 -1.07
N LEU A 18 11.59 8.72 -1.03
CA LEU A 18 12.75 8.60 -1.93
C LEU A 18 12.35 8.62 -3.40
N ARG A 19 11.25 7.98 -3.77
CA ARG A 19 10.75 7.98 -5.16
C ARG A 19 10.23 9.35 -5.62
N VAL A 20 9.70 10.14 -4.70
CA VAL A 20 9.16 11.48 -5.02
C VAL A 20 10.24 12.53 -5.00
N PHE A 21 11.14 12.45 -4.01
CA PHE A 21 12.11 13.50 -3.70
C PHE A 21 13.56 13.10 -4.01
N GLY A 22 13.85 11.84 -4.35
CA GLY A 22 15.22 11.36 -4.57
C GLY A 22 15.99 12.17 -5.61
N ASP A 23 15.33 12.62 -6.68
CA ASP A 23 15.96 13.45 -7.72
C ASP A 23 16.35 14.86 -7.24
N TRP A 24 15.97 15.25 -6.01
CA TRP A 24 16.22 16.56 -5.42
C TRP A 24 17.54 16.65 -4.65
N SER A 25 18.15 15.52 -4.36
CA SER A 25 19.44 15.45 -3.68
C SER A 25 20.35 14.45 -4.37
N THR A 26 21.58 14.86 -4.64
CA THR A 26 22.64 13.98 -5.15
C THR A 26 23.16 13.02 -4.09
N ASP A 27 22.83 13.27 -2.81
CA ASP A 27 23.26 12.47 -1.68
C ASP A 27 22.36 11.23 -1.45
N VAL A 28 21.26 11.10 -2.23
CA VAL A 28 20.39 9.90 -2.17
C VAL A 28 21.03 8.78 -2.95
N ASP A 29 21.38 7.71 -2.23
CA ASP A 29 21.91 6.49 -2.82
C ASP A 29 20.80 5.78 -3.64
N PRO A 30 21.03 5.49 -4.94
CA PRO A 30 20.06 4.80 -5.77
C PRO A 30 19.72 3.40 -5.29
N ASP A 31 20.61 2.71 -4.57
CA ASP A 31 20.43 1.35 -4.10
C ASP A 31 19.46 1.26 -2.90
N TRP A 32 19.23 2.36 -2.18
CA TRP A 32 18.31 2.36 -1.04
C TRP A 32 16.88 1.91 -1.42
N GLN A 33 16.42 2.19 -2.65
CA GLN A 33 15.10 1.73 -3.10
C GLN A 33 15.00 0.21 -3.16
N GLU A 34 16.05 -0.45 -3.63
CA GLU A 34 16.10 -1.91 -3.72
C GLU A 34 16.27 -2.54 -2.34
N GLN A 35 17.21 -2.05 -1.54
CA GLN A 35 17.46 -2.51 -0.17
C GLN A 35 16.21 -2.41 0.70
N LEU A 36 15.50 -1.27 0.67
CA LEU A 36 14.22 -1.10 1.37
C LEU A 36 13.12 -2.01 0.81
N THR A 37 13.17 -2.37 -0.49
CA THR A 37 12.21 -3.31 -1.08
C THR A 37 12.44 -4.71 -0.57
N THR A 38 13.69 -5.13 -0.47
CA THR A 38 14.09 -6.43 0.07
C THR A 38 13.67 -6.55 1.54
N LEU A 39 14.06 -5.59 2.37
CA LEU A 39 13.67 -5.55 3.78
C LEU A 39 12.13 -5.55 3.95
N PHE A 40 11.41 -4.78 3.14
CA PHE A 40 9.94 -4.78 3.19
C PHE A 40 9.33 -6.14 2.85
N ARG A 41 9.93 -6.91 1.93
CA ARG A 41 9.48 -8.23 1.54
C ARG A 41 9.69 -9.25 2.65
N GLU A 42 10.86 -9.22 3.29
CA GLU A 42 11.20 -10.08 4.42
C GLU A 42 10.26 -9.90 5.62
N LEU A 43 9.82 -8.66 5.85
CA LEU A 43 8.82 -8.33 6.88
C LEU A 43 7.38 -8.68 6.46
N GLY A 44 7.17 -9.27 5.27
CA GLY A 44 5.85 -9.28 4.59
C GLY A 44 4.91 -10.39 5.00
N SER A 45 5.38 -11.62 5.09
CA SER A 45 4.53 -12.82 5.18
C SER A 45 3.66 -12.86 6.44
N THR A 46 4.21 -12.50 7.58
CA THR A 46 3.49 -12.53 8.87
C THR A 46 2.36 -11.50 8.92
N ARG A 47 2.58 -10.29 8.39
CA ARG A 47 1.61 -9.19 8.51
C ARG A 47 0.34 -9.39 7.67
N ASP A 48 0.47 -9.97 6.48
CA ASP A 48 -0.71 -10.21 5.64
C ASP A 48 -1.64 -11.24 6.31
N ARG A 49 -1.08 -12.21 7.03
CA ARG A 49 -1.84 -13.14 7.86
C ARG A 49 -2.50 -12.47 9.07
N ASP A 50 -1.78 -11.61 9.79
CA ASP A 50 -2.34 -10.85 10.93
C ASP A 50 -3.53 -10.01 10.45
N ALA A 51 -3.39 -9.29 9.31
CA ALA A 51 -4.45 -8.48 8.75
C ALA A 51 -5.70 -9.30 8.37
N LEU A 52 -5.51 -10.49 7.81
CA LEU A 52 -6.62 -11.38 7.49
C LEU A 52 -7.26 -11.98 8.75
N SER A 53 -6.45 -12.30 9.75
CA SER A 53 -6.96 -12.79 11.04
C SER A 53 -7.84 -11.75 11.73
N GLU A 54 -7.41 -10.49 11.74
CA GLU A 54 -8.15 -9.40 12.40
C GLU A 54 -9.35 -8.91 11.57
N GLY A 55 -9.24 -8.92 10.25
CA GLY A 55 -10.25 -8.35 9.34
C GLY A 55 -11.22 -9.38 8.80
N LEU A 56 -10.74 -10.49 8.25
CA LEU A 56 -11.55 -11.47 7.53
C LEU A 56 -12.23 -12.49 8.44
N LEU A 57 -11.49 -13.05 9.41
CA LEU A 57 -12.03 -14.14 10.22
C LEU A 57 -13.30 -13.76 11.02
N PRO A 58 -13.40 -12.57 11.64
CA PRO A 58 -14.64 -12.16 12.29
C PRO A 58 -15.84 -12.07 11.34
N GLN A 59 -15.61 -11.61 10.11
CA GLN A 59 -16.67 -11.50 9.08
C GLN A 59 -17.15 -12.89 8.64
N LEU A 60 -16.23 -13.83 8.42
CA LEU A 60 -16.55 -15.22 8.10
C LEU A 60 -17.36 -15.89 9.26
N GLN A 61 -17.00 -15.61 10.51
CA GLN A 61 -17.72 -16.10 11.66
C GLN A 61 -19.16 -15.58 11.71
N GLN A 62 -19.36 -14.29 11.44
CA GLN A 62 -20.69 -13.68 11.35
C GLN A 62 -21.51 -14.27 10.19
N ALA A 63 -20.85 -14.61 9.08
CA ALA A 63 -21.49 -15.24 7.92
C ALA A 63 -21.81 -16.74 8.14
N GLY A 64 -21.51 -17.30 9.32
CA GLY A 64 -21.78 -18.71 9.62
C GLY A 64 -20.84 -19.69 8.94
N ALA A 65 -19.60 -19.29 8.68
CA ALA A 65 -18.61 -20.17 8.06
C ALA A 65 -18.43 -21.47 8.89
N PRO A 66 -18.38 -22.65 8.24
CA PRO A 66 -18.29 -23.95 8.92
C PRO A 66 -16.94 -24.18 9.60
N PHE A 67 -15.95 -23.35 9.33
CA PHE A 67 -14.71 -23.24 10.08
C PHE A 67 -14.10 -21.85 9.83
N VAL A 68 -13.32 -21.34 10.81
CA VAL A 68 -12.77 -19.99 10.78
C VAL A 68 -11.30 -20.06 11.23
N GLN A 69 -10.45 -20.53 10.33
CA GLN A 69 -9.00 -20.61 10.55
C GLN A 69 -8.28 -20.27 9.26
N LEU A 70 -7.19 -19.49 9.35
CA LEU A 70 -6.30 -19.27 8.22
C LEU A 70 -5.54 -20.58 7.93
N PRO A 71 -5.18 -20.80 6.66
CA PRO A 71 -4.27 -21.85 6.27
C PRO A 71 -2.97 -21.75 7.08
N ASP A 72 -2.32 -22.89 7.34
CA ASP A 72 -0.99 -22.88 7.96
C ASP A 72 -0.04 -22.02 7.13
N ALA A 73 0.91 -21.37 7.79
CA ALA A 73 1.96 -20.66 7.06
C ALA A 73 2.73 -21.68 6.21
N PRO A 74 3.08 -21.37 4.96
CA PRO A 74 4.00 -22.21 4.24
C PRO A 74 5.26 -22.39 5.09
N GLU A 75 5.79 -23.61 5.14
CA GLU A 75 7.13 -23.88 5.69
C GLU A 75 8.19 -23.31 4.73
N GLU A 76 8.09 -22.05 4.40
CA GLU A 76 9.16 -21.37 3.72
C GLU A 76 10.28 -21.10 4.74
N ASN A 77 11.52 -21.23 4.29
CA ASN A 77 12.75 -20.79 4.94
C ASN A 77 12.74 -19.25 5.10
N SER A 78 11.69 -18.72 5.73
CA SER A 78 11.63 -17.30 6.04
C SER A 78 12.60 -17.03 7.17
N ILE A 79 13.63 -16.26 6.88
CA ILE A 79 14.54 -15.72 7.90
C ILE A 79 13.68 -15.08 8.99
N PRO A 80 13.88 -15.42 10.27
CA PRO A 80 13.14 -14.76 11.35
C PRO A 80 13.26 -13.24 11.23
N ILE A 81 12.16 -12.53 11.44
CA ILE A 81 12.11 -11.05 11.30
C ILE A 81 13.24 -10.39 12.11
N GLU A 82 13.52 -10.92 13.28
CA GLU A 82 14.58 -10.42 14.17
C GLU A 82 15.98 -10.58 13.54
N GLU A 83 16.21 -11.67 12.86
CA GLU A 83 17.48 -11.96 12.17
C GLU A 83 17.62 -11.05 10.93
N SER A 84 16.55 -10.87 10.15
CA SER A 84 16.53 -9.93 9.03
C SER A 84 16.83 -8.49 9.47
N LEU A 85 16.22 -8.02 10.56
CA LEU A 85 16.48 -6.69 11.11
C LEU A 85 17.87 -6.52 11.71
N ARG A 86 18.48 -7.60 12.18
CA ARG A 86 19.86 -7.62 12.74
C ARG A 86 20.92 -7.90 11.69
N SER A 87 20.54 -8.17 10.46
CA SER A 87 21.52 -8.38 9.39
C SER A 87 22.40 -7.13 9.19
N LEU A 88 23.64 -7.34 8.78
CA LEU A 88 24.57 -6.23 8.50
C LEU A 88 24.02 -5.30 7.45
N ASP A 89 23.33 -5.81 6.42
CA ASP A 89 22.73 -5.03 5.36
C ASP A 89 21.62 -4.11 5.88
N SER A 90 20.74 -4.62 6.76
CA SER A 90 19.68 -3.82 7.38
C SER A 90 20.26 -2.75 8.32
N ILE A 91 21.27 -3.10 9.11
CA ILE A 91 21.93 -2.15 10.02
C ILE A 91 22.65 -1.05 9.21
N ASN A 92 23.42 -1.42 8.20
CA ASN A 92 24.12 -0.45 7.34
C ASN A 92 23.16 0.47 6.61
N LEU A 93 22.04 -0.05 6.08
CA LEU A 93 21.01 0.74 5.47
C LEU A 93 20.42 1.77 6.46
N ILE A 94 20.06 1.33 7.67
CA ILE A 94 19.50 2.22 8.69
C ILE A 94 20.51 3.32 9.08
N LEU A 95 21.77 2.95 9.28
CA LEU A 95 22.82 3.91 9.60
C LEU A 95 23.07 4.90 8.47
N ALA A 96 23.10 4.46 7.21
CA ALA A 96 23.23 5.32 6.04
C ALA A 96 22.06 6.32 5.93
N LEU A 97 20.84 5.86 6.17
CA LEU A 97 19.64 6.72 6.18
C LEU A 97 19.68 7.73 7.34
N LEU A 98 20.12 7.34 8.52
CA LEU A 98 20.29 8.24 9.66
C LEU A 98 21.37 9.28 9.35
N GLN A 99 22.49 8.88 8.79
CA GLN A 99 23.55 9.76 8.37
C GLN A 99 23.05 10.78 7.35
N PHE A 100 22.31 10.35 6.33
CA PHE A 100 21.70 11.22 5.33
C PHE A 100 20.79 12.28 5.93
N VAL A 101 19.96 11.91 6.92
CA VAL A 101 19.03 12.84 7.57
C VAL A 101 19.77 13.88 8.42
N HIS A 102 20.91 13.52 9.02
CA HIS A 102 21.69 14.39 9.91
C HIS A 102 22.78 15.21 9.20
N GLN A 103 23.13 14.87 7.96
CA GLN A 103 24.09 15.65 7.18
C GLN A 103 23.40 16.81 6.48
N PRO A 104 23.99 18.04 6.51
CA PRO A 104 23.49 19.12 5.70
C PRO A 104 23.67 18.79 4.22
N SER A 105 22.56 18.79 3.47
CA SER A 105 22.61 18.55 2.03
C SER A 105 23.45 19.61 1.32
N LYS A 106 24.43 19.17 0.55
CA LYS A 106 25.36 20.06 -0.18
C LYS A 106 24.70 20.71 -1.40
N ASP A 107 23.75 20.03 -2.04
CA ASP A 107 23.12 20.44 -3.30
C ASP A 107 21.59 20.48 -3.16
N GLN A 108 21.06 21.53 -2.57
CA GLN A 108 19.62 21.77 -2.63
C GLN A 108 19.29 22.58 -3.89
N LYS A 109 18.56 21.99 -4.83
CA LYS A 109 17.85 22.76 -5.85
C LYS A 109 16.80 23.64 -5.19
N LYS A 110 17.16 24.87 -4.84
CA LYS A 110 16.36 25.80 -4.03
C LYS A 110 15.11 26.35 -4.73
N SER A 111 14.93 26.16 -6.03
CA SER A 111 13.82 26.73 -6.79
C SER A 111 13.07 25.68 -7.58
N GLY A 112 11.73 25.78 -7.59
CA GLY A 112 10.88 24.94 -8.42
C GLY A 112 10.25 23.72 -7.74
N LEU A 113 10.59 23.38 -6.47
CA LEU A 113 10.07 22.21 -5.75
C LEU A 113 8.52 22.11 -5.84
N LYS A 114 7.82 23.18 -5.50
CA LYS A 114 6.36 23.22 -5.53
C LYS A 114 5.80 22.90 -6.92
N LYS A 115 6.41 23.45 -7.97
CA LYS A 115 6.00 23.23 -9.38
C LYS A 115 6.25 21.79 -9.82
N ASP A 116 7.39 21.22 -9.46
CA ASP A 116 7.72 19.84 -9.86
C ASP A 116 6.87 18.81 -9.10
N ILE A 117 6.60 19.08 -7.82
CA ILE A 117 5.67 18.26 -7.04
C ILE A 117 4.27 18.34 -7.64
N ALA A 118 3.76 19.54 -7.94
CA ALA A 118 2.45 19.71 -8.58
C ALA A 118 2.35 18.89 -9.88
N LYS A 119 3.40 18.88 -10.72
CA LYS A 119 3.43 18.03 -11.92
C LYS A 119 3.37 16.53 -11.60
N LYS A 120 4.13 16.07 -10.57
CA LYS A 120 4.10 14.66 -10.14
C LYS A 120 2.73 14.27 -9.61
N LEU A 121 2.10 15.12 -8.78
CA LEU A 121 0.73 14.91 -8.28
C LEU A 121 -0.28 14.88 -9.43
N GLN A 122 -0.21 15.85 -10.35
CA GLN A 122 -1.09 15.92 -11.52
C GLN A 122 -1.01 14.66 -12.37
N LYS A 123 0.19 14.15 -12.61
CA LYS A 123 0.39 12.91 -13.36
C LYS A 123 -0.25 11.71 -12.65
N LEU A 124 -0.08 11.59 -11.33
CA LEU A 124 -0.69 10.50 -10.55
C LEU A 124 -2.23 10.62 -10.55
N HIS A 125 -2.75 11.82 -10.34
CA HIS A 125 -4.19 12.10 -10.39
C HIS A 125 -4.79 11.69 -11.73
N GLN A 126 -4.22 12.17 -12.84
CA GLN A 126 -4.69 11.85 -14.19
C GLN A 126 -4.64 10.33 -14.48
N GLN A 127 -3.61 9.64 -14.00
CA GLN A 127 -3.53 8.18 -14.15
C GLN A 127 -4.62 7.45 -13.37
N ILE A 128 -4.97 7.93 -12.16
CA ILE A 128 -6.04 7.34 -11.36
C ILE A 128 -7.39 7.64 -11.99
N CYS A 129 -7.63 8.86 -12.48
CA CYS A 129 -8.87 9.21 -13.20
C CYS A 129 -9.05 8.34 -14.45
N LYS A 130 -7.98 8.17 -15.24
CA LYS A 130 -8.02 7.27 -16.41
C LYS A 130 -8.32 5.82 -16.03
N ASP A 131 -7.78 5.31 -14.92
CA ASP A 131 -8.11 3.98 -14.45
C ASP A 131 -9.58 3.92 -13.95
N ALA A 132 -10.10 5.01 -13.33
CA ALA A 132 -11.46 5.12 -12.84
C ALA A 132 -12.50 4.97 -13.94
N ASP A 133 -12.27 5.56 -15.12
CA ASP A 133 -13.20 5.55 -16.26
C ASP A 133 -13.64 4.12 -16.68
N HIS A 134 -12.84 3.10 -16.38
CA HIS A 134 -13.09 1.70 -16.78
C HIS A 134 -12.56 0.69 -15.75
N PHE A 135 -12.56 1.05 -14.46
CA PHE A 135 -11.92 0.25 -13.41
C PHE A 135 -12.48 -1.17 -13.30
N LEU A 136 -13.79 -1.36 -13.50
CA LEU A 136 -14.43 -2.69 -13.49
C LEU A 136 -13.95 -3.62 -14.62
N GLU A 137 -13.48 -3.04 -15.73
CA GLU A 137 -13.00 -3.78 -16.90
C GLU A 137 -11.52 -4.13 -16.81
N LEU A 138 -10.80 -3.53 -15.85
CA LEU A 138 -9.39 -3.78 -15.65
C LEU A 138 -9.13 -5.20 -15.13
N ASP A 139 -8.05 -5.81 -15.57
CA ASP A 139 -7.53 -7.03 -14.98
C ASP A 139 -7.05 -6.79 -13.52
N ILE A 140 -6.91 -7.87 -12.75
CA ILE A 140 -6.51 -7.83 -11.33
C ILE A 140 -5.19 -7.10 -11.13
N GLU A 141 -4.23 -7.27 -12.04
CA GLU A 141 -2.93 -6.61 -11.94
C GLU A 141 -3.05 -5.09 -12.16
N SER A 142 -3.89 -4.67 -13.11
CA SER A 142 -4.19 -3.26 -13.37
C SER A 142 -4.93 -2.61 -12.21
N GLN A 143 -5.93 -3.29 -11.63
CA GLN A 143 -6.63 -2.86 -10.42
C GLN A 143 -5.65 -2.72 -9.23
N HIS A 144 -4.70 -3.65 -9.09
CA HIS A 144 -3.65 -3.55 -8.08
C HIS A 144 -2.70 -2.38 -8.35
N ARG A 145 -2.39 -2.06 -9.61
CA ARG A 145 -1.62 -0.86 -9.98
C ARG A 145 -2.35 0.42 -9.59
N THR A 146 -3.66 0.50 -9.82
CA THR A 146 -4.50 1.64 -9.41
C THR A 146 -4.43 1.84 -7.90
N ARG A 147 -4.61 0.78 -7.11
CA ARG A 147 -4.42 0.82 -5.64
C ARG A 147 -3.04 1.36 -5.25
N LYS A 148 -1.97 0.91 -5.90
CA LYS A 148 -0.61 1.41 -5.65
C LYS A 148 -0.48 2.91 -5.97
N ARG A 149 -1.13 3.39 -7.05
CA ARG A 149 -1.16 4.81 -7.44
C ARG A 149 -1.87 5.65 -6.39
N VAL A 150 -3.06 5.23 -5.95
CA VAL A 150 -3.85 5.90 -4.91
C VAL A 150 -3.04 6.01 -3.60
N LYS A 151 -2.45 4.91 -3.13
CA LYS A 151 -1.58 4.95 -1.93
C LYS A 151 -0.38 5.87 -2.11
N ARG A 152 0.26 5.86 -3.27
CA ARG A 152 1.40 6.74 -3.56
C ARG A 152 0.97 8.20 -3.54
N LEU A 153 -0.13 8.54 -4.21
CA LEU A 153 -0.66 9.89 -4.22
C LEU A 153 -0.93 10.40 -2.81
N ARG A 154 -1.58 9.60 -1.98
CA ARG A 154 -1.84 9.96 -0.58
C ARG A 154 -0.55 10.25 0.19
N TYR A 155 0.47 9.38 0.10
CA TYR A 155 1.73 9.63 0.79
C TYR A 155 2.45 10.89 0.27
N CYS A 156 2.43 11.12 -1.06
CA CYS A 156 2.97 12.36 -1.61
C CYS A 156 2.30 13.59 -1.01
N ILE A 157 0.97 13.58 -0.92
CA ILE A 157 0.18 14.68 -0.35
C ILE A 157 0.51 14.86 1.15
N GLU A 158 0.60 13.79 1.92
CA GLU A 158 0.96 13.85 3.35
C GLU A 158 2.34 14.48 3.56
N PHE A 159 3.33 14.18 2.71
CA PHE A 159 4.68 14.75 2.82
C PHE A 159 4.73 16.26 2.53
N ILE A 160 3.84 16.75 1.67
CA ILE A 160 3.83 18.15 1.23
C ILE A 160 2.70 18.97 1.83
N ALA A 161 1.95 18.40 2.77
CA ALA A 161 0.76 19.05 3.35
C ALA A 161 1.07 20.45 3.89
N SER A 162 2.27 20.66 4.45
CA SER A 162 2.72 21.97 4.94
C SER A 162 2.90 23.03 3.83
N LEU A 163 3.09 22.62 2.57
CA LEU A 163 3.26 23.53 1.44
C LEU A 163 1.91 24.02 0.87
N TYR A 164 0.82 23.35 1.24
CA TYR A 164 -0.53 23.60 0.76
C TYR A 164 -1.53 23.66 1.94
N PRO A 165 -1.37 24.65 2.84
CA PRO A 165 -2.30 24.78 3.95
C PRO A 165 -3.66 25.26 3.41
N GLY A 166 -4.73 24.54 3.76
CA GLY A 166 -6.06 24.97 3.34
C GLY A 166 -7.13 23.90 3.46
N LYS A 167 -8.34 24.31 3.10
CA LYS A 167 -9.54 23.45 3.09
C LYS A 167 -9.52 22.51 1.87
N GLU A 168 -8.95 22.97 0.78
CA GLU A 168 -8.90 22.26 -0.51
C GLU A 168 -8.12 20.94 -0.39
N LEU A 169 -6.96 20.96 0.26
CA LEU A 169 -6.18 19.74 0.54
C LEU A 169 -6.98 18.76 1.40
N LYS A 170 -7.68 19.25 2.43
CA LYS A 170 -8.51 18.40 3.31
C LYS A 170 -9.67 17.78 2.55
N ASN A 171 -10.33 18.54 1.68
CA ASN A 171 -11.41 18.05 0.83
C ASN A 171 -10.90 16.97 -0.12
N TYR A 172 -9.78 17.21 -0.78
CA TYR A 172 -9.16 16.26 -1.67
C TYR A 172 -8.84 14.92 -0.98
N LEU A 173 -8.23 14.98 0.22
CA LEU A 173 -7.96 13.78 1.01
C LEU A 173 -9.23 13.07 1.49
N LYS A 174 -10.29 13.83 1.79
CA LYS A 174 -11.60 13.27 2.17
C LYS A 174 -12.20 12.42 1.06
N ASP A 175 -12.08 12.87 -0.20
CA ASP A 175 -12.62 12.15 -1.35
C ASP A 175 -11.72 10.98 -1.79
N LEU A 176 -10.39 11.12 -1.60
CA LEU A 176 -9.42 10.06 -1.88
C LEU A 176 -9.51 8.88 -0.90
N LYS A 177 -9.88 9.14 0.35
CA LYS A 177 -9.88 8.13 1.44
C LYS A 177 -10.81 6.95 1.16
N PRO A 178 -12.09 7.13 0.77
CA PRO A 178 -13.00 6.02 0.48
C PRO A 178 -12.48 5.12 -0.66
N ALA A 179 -11.94 5.72 -1.73
CA ALA A 179 -11.33 4.97 -2.82
C ALA A 179 -10.12 4.14 -2.34
N GLN A 180 -9.28 4.69 -1.47
CA GLN A 180 -8.16 3.95 -0.90
C GLN A 180 -8.63 2.79 -0.02
N GLU A 181 -9.66 2.96 0.78
CA GLU A 181 -10.19 1.94 1.70
C GLU A 181 -10.81 0.78 0.92
N SER A 182 -11.71 1.05 -0.04
CA SER A 182 -12.33 0.00 -0.85
C SER A 182 -11.31 -0.76 -1.71
N LEU A 183 -10.36 -0.07 -2.34
CA LEU A 183 -9.26 -0.72 -3.04
C LEU A 183 -8.36 -1.55 -2.11
N GLY A 184 -8.23 -1.14 -0.84
CA GLY A 184 -7.54 -1.89 0.20
C GLY A 184 -8.25 -3.20 0.51
N GLN A 185 -9.54 -3.13 0.83
CA GLN A 185 -10.39 -4.28 1.12
C GLN A 185 -10.44 -5.27 -0.05
N PHE A 186 -10.60 -4.78 -1.27
CA PHE A 186 -10.56 -5.62 -2.47
C PHE A 186 -9.25 -6.41 -2.59
N ASN A 187 -8.12 -5.74 -2.37
CA ASN A 187 -6.82 -6.42 -2.39
C ASN A 187 -6.69 -7.48 -1.27
N ASP A 188 -7.20 -7.19 -0.07
CA ASP A 188 -7.10 -8.10 1.05
C ASP A 188 -7.96 -9.35 0.82
N LEU A 189 -9.11 -9.20 0.14
CA LEU A 189 -9.93 -10.33 -0.34
C LEU A 189 -9.21 -11.15 -1.44
N ASN A 190 -8.45 -10.51 -2.36
CA ASN A 190 -7.64 -11.24 -3.34
C ASN A 190 -6.52 -12.06 -2.67
N VAL A 191 -5.86 -11.51 -1.66
CA VAL A 191 -4.85 -12.24 -0.87
C VAL A 191 -5.49 -13.41 -0.13
N ALA A 192 -6.66 -13.18 0.49
CA ALA A 192 -7.41 -14.24 1.17
C ALA A 192 -7.81 -15.36 0.20
N GLU A 193 -8.37 -15.02 -0.96
CA GLU A 193 -8.74 -15.99 -1.98
C GLU A 193 -7.58 -16.88 -2.36
N ALA A 194 -6.42 -16.28 -2.66
CA ALA A 194 -5.21 -17.03 -3.01
C ALA A 194 -4.78 -17.99 -1.89
N MET A 195 -4.82 -17.54 -0.62
CA MET A 195 -4.48 -18.39 0.52
C MET A 195 -5.43 -19.58 0.70
N PHE A 196 -6.73 -19.37 0.48
CA PHE A 196 -7.74 -20.44 0.65
C PHE A 196 -7.83 -21.37 -0.57
N GLN A 197 -7.44 -20.92 -1.77
CA GLN A 197 -7.49 -21.71 -2.98
C GLN A 197 -6.69 -23.01 -2.87
N ASP A 198 -5.52 -22.97 -2.24
CA ASP A 198 -4.66 -24.13 -2.06
C ASP A 198 -5.25 -25.18 -1.10
N LEU A 199 -6.16 -24.77 -0.22
CA LEU A 199 -6.82 -25.66 0.73
C LEU A 199 -8.00 -26.44 0.15
N VAL A 200 -8.57 -26.02 -0.97
CA VAL A 200 -9.77 -26.65 -1.57
C VAL A 200 -9.59 -28.16 -1.77
N LYS A 201 -8.42 -28.58 -2.23
CA LYS A 201 -8.09 -29.99 -2.47
C LYS A 201 -8.07 -30.84 -1.20
N ARG A 202 -7.92 -30.22 -0.03
CA ARG A 202 -7.77 -30.90 1.25
C ARG A 202 -9.00 -30.77 2.15
N LYS A 203 -9.80 -29.71 2.02
CA LYS A 203 -10.93 -29.39 2.91
C LYS A 203 -12.11 -28.84 2.10
N GLN A 204 -13.12 -29.64 1.83
CA GLN A 204 -14.31 -29.22 1.06
C GLN A 204 -15.05 -28.01 1.66
N LYS A 205 -15.01 -27.85 2.99
CA LYS A 205 -15.63 -26.70 3.68
C LYS A 205 -15.06 -25.34 3.25
N VAL A 206 -13.88 -25.31 2.63
CA VAL A 206 -13.25 -24.12 2.09
C VAL A 206 -14.08 -23.48 0.96
N TRP A 207 -14.89 -24.25 0.26
CA TRP A 207 -15.78 -23.73 -0.78
C TRP A 207 -16.75 -22.66 -0.25
N PHE A 208 -17.21 -22.78 0.99
CA PHE A 208 -18.03 -21.74 1.63
C PHE A 208 -17.26 -20.42 1.68
N ILE A 209 -16.01 -20.47 2.15
CA ILE A 209 -15.16 -19.28 2.30
C ILE A 209 -14.89 -18.64 0.95
N LEU A 210 -14.52 -19.43 -0.05
CA LEU A 210 -14.27 -18.92 -1.42
C LEU A 210 -15.53 -18.33 -2.06
N GLY A 211 -16.70 -18.94 -1.85
CA GLY A 211 -17.98 -18.41 -2.31
C GLY A 211 -18.33 -17.10 -1.65
N TRP A 212 -18.11 -16.98 -0.32
CA TRP A 212 -18.30 -15.75 0.42
C TRP A 212 -17.33 -14.65 -0.07
N ILE A 213 -16.03 -14.97 -0.22
CA ILE A 213 -15.01 -14.04 -0.74
C ILE A 213 -15.41 -13.56 -2.14
N ALA A 214 -15.85 -14.45 -3.03
CA ALA A 214 -16.26 -14.09 -4.39
C ALA A 214 -17.43 -13.09 -4.39
N ASN A 215 -18.43 -13.29 -3.50
CA ASN A 215 -19.55 -12.37 -3.33
C ASN A 215 -19.09 -11.00 -2.80
N GLU A 216 -18.28 -11.00 -1.73
CA GLU A 216 -17.75 -9.75 -1.15
C GLU A 216 -16.88 -8.97 -2.14
N LYS A 217 -16.04 -9.68 -2.90
CA LYS A 217 -15.22 -9.07 -3.96
C LYS A 217 -16.06 -8.29 -4.96
N LYS A 218 -17.18 -8.86 -5.41
CA LYS A 218 -18.08 -8.20 -6.34
C LYS A 218 -18.64 -6.90 -5.75
N TYR A 219 -19.13 -6.98 -4.52
CA TYR A 219 -19.69 -5.81 -3.82
C TYR A 219 -18.63 -4.71 -3.58
N ILE A 220 -17.46 -5.09 -3.09
CA ILE A 220 -16.38 -4.13 -2.83
C ILE A 220 -15.82 -3.53 -4.12
N LEU A 221 -15.80 -4.29 -5.22
CA LEU A 221 -15.36 -3.80 -6.52
C LEU A 221 -16.32 -2.71 -7.06
N GLU A 222 -17.63 -2.92 -6.93
CA GLU A 222 -18.65 -1.91 -7.29
C GLU A 222 -18.52 -0.65 -6.42
N GLN A 223 -18.27 -0.81 -5.12
CA GLN A 223 -17.99 0.32 -4.24
C GLN A 223 -16.71 1.05 -4.61
N ALA A 224 -15.64 0.33 -4.96
CA ALA A 224 -14.38 0.92 -5.38
C ALA A 224 -14.55 1.76 -6.64
N GLN A 225 -15.35 1.29 -7.61
CA GLN A 225 -15.72 2.08 -8.80
C GLN A 225 -16.43 3.37 -8.40
N ALA A 226 -17.49 3.29 -7.59
CA ALA A 226 -18.27 4.46 -7.17
C ALA A 226 -17.40 5.49 -6.42
N HIS A 227 -16.48 5.03 -5.57
CA HIS A 227 -15.54 5.91 -4.88
C HIS A 227 -14.51 6.54 -5.81
N LEU A 228 -14.03 5.80 -6.81
CA LEU A 228 -13.13 6.31 -7.84
C LEU A 228 -13.82 7.34 -8.72
N ASP A 229 -15.09 7.13 -9.10
CA ASP A 229 -15.90 8.07 -9.87
C ASP A 229 -16.12 9.38 -9.10
N THR A 230 -16.33 9.29 -7.79
CA THR A 230 -16.43 10.46 -6.90
C THR A 230 -15.10 11.21 -6.84
N TYR A 231 -14.00 10.47 -6.62
CA TYR A 231 -12.66 11.04 -6.58
C TYR A 231 -12.25 11.70 -7.91
N ALA A 232 -12.61 11.12 -9.06
CA ALA A 232 -12.25 11.66 -10.37
C ALA A 232 -12.88 13.04 -10.65
N LYS A 233 -13.94 13.41 -9.93
CA LYS A 233 -14.60 14.72 -10.01
C LYS A 233 -14.04 15.75 -9.03
N THR A 234 -13.07 15.35 -8.19
CA THR A 234 -12.51 16.22 -7.15
C THR A 234 -11.52 17.22 -7.77
N ASP A 235 -11.68 18.49 -7.45
CA ASP A 235 -10.75 19.53 -7.86
C ASP A 235 -9.38 19.35 -7.21
N THR A 236 -8.34 19.58 -7.98
CA THR A 236 -6.95 19.54 -7.48
C THR A 236 -6.62 20.80 -6.69
N PHE A 237 -5.77 20.69 -5.67
CA PHE A 237 -5.40 21.80 -4.76
C PHE A 237 -4.00 22.38 -5.04
N TRP A 238 -3.27 21.81 -6.01
CA TRP A 238 -1.92 22.25 -6.39
C TRP A 238 -1.87 23.16 -7.61
#